data_8183af92e7dd69c8e49f7ec333be3f9a
#
_entry.id   8183af92e7dd69c8e49f7ec333be3f9a
#
_cell.length_a   1.000
_cell.length_b   1.000
_cell.length_c   1.000
_cell.angle_alpha   90.00
_cell.angle_beta   90.00
_cell.angle_gamma   90.00
#
_symmetry.space_group_name_H-M   'P 1'
#
loop_
_entity.id
_entity.type
_entity.pdbx_description
1 polymer ?
#
loop_
_entity_poly.entity_id
_entity_poly.type
_entity_poly.pdbx_seq_one_letter_code
_entity_poly.pdbx_strand_id
1 'polypeptide(L)'
;MVSPIDILLQLPLASAIVWFANAAWPWARGLRMAPEKAFVSMCLFIGLWSLLDWVFLHAPDLGTAVLVAKFRISMITLASLALFYFGRWLTHPRGLVDVLAILPVLGSLAISWTFLARGAVQEPWGPSLVRDPVWSAVWVTQVAAYTVLSFCYLAQTLRKSTFSSGTTRTKLVAIFLALVIGAVSWIATGAYVTLAQAPTFPAYSALVLVPGLLLLVLLAPESSERLLRAFRRMMVGPARPFAAIWYHNSGRALAQLLIPGEKPLDASTLVDLTRAVDHVLSTGLPSHTGSLRGMTVGEYRLMLERGRHLTLVTLLRGRPSEALRSELRLAVRDFEAIHGKRLGTWESATEIAERAIEALDEVLNPSML
;
A
#
# COMPACT_ATOMS: atom_id res chain seq x y z
N MET A 1 43.36 4.73 -7.76
CA MET A 1 42.55 3.96 -6.77
C MET A 1 41.45 4.86 -6.30
N VAL A 2 40.19 4.42 -6.35
CA VAL A 2 39.04 5.17 -5.80
C VAL A 2 39.15 5.16 -4.27
N SER A 3 39.04 6.30 -3.64
CA SER A 3 39.10 6.39 -2.17
C SER A 3 37.86 5.72 -1.58
N PRO A 4 37.94 5.04 -0.41
CA PRO A 4 36.76 4.56 0.31
C PRO A 4 35.76 5.67 0.60
N ILE A 5 36.21 6.90 0.81
CA ILE A 5 35.37 8.07 1.00
C ILE A 5 34.55 8.37 -0.24
N ASP A 6 35.16 8.31 -1.44
CA ASP A 6 34.45 8.56 -2.72
C ASP A 6 33.32 7.54 -2.94
N ILE A 7 33.52 6.28 -2.54
CA ILE A 7 32.47 5.25 -2.60
C ILE A 7 31.33 5.59 -1.64
N LEU A 8 31.65 5.98 -0.41
CA LEU A 8 30.64 6.33 0.58
C LEU A 8 29.81 7.55 0.19
N LEU A 9 30.43 8.51 -0.52
CA LEU A 9 29.74 9.70 -1.06
C LEU A 9 28.73 9.36 -2.18
N GLN A 10 28.85 8.20 -2.83
CA GLN A 10 27.91 7.75 -3.87
C GLN A 10 26.75 6.93 -3.32
N LEU A 11 26.80 6.46 -2.07
CA LEU A 11 25.72 5.64 -1.49
C LEU A 11 24.34 6.33 -1.48
N PRO A 12 24.20 7.65 -1.22
CA PRO A 12 22.95 8.34 -1.33
C PRO A 12 22.35 8.29 -2.75
N LEU A 13 23.17 8.40 -3.78
CA LEU A 13 22.71 8.29 -5.16
C LEU A 13 22.23 6.88 -5.49
N ALA A 14 22.97 5.84 -5.06
CA ALA A 14 22.54 4.45 -5.19
C ALA A 14 21.21 4.20 -4.45
N SER A 15 21.06 4.75 -3.25
CA SER A 15 19.82 4.71 -2.49
C SER A 15 18.67 5.36 -3.25
N ALA A 16 18.87 6.54 -3.85
CA ALA A 16 17.85 7.23 -4.63
C ALA A 16 17.37 6.36 -5.81
N ILE A 17 18.28 5.77 -6.58
CA ILE A 17 17.95 4.89 -7.70
C ILE A 17 17.09 3.70 -7.26
N VAL A 18 17.46 3.05 -6.16
CA VAL A 18 16.73 1.90 -5.61
C VAL A 18 15.31 2.29 -5.18
N TRP A 19 15.14 3.44 -4.52
CA TRP A 19 13.83 3.88 -4.08
C TRP A 19 12.94 4.34 -5.23
N PHE A 20 13.51 4.98 -6.26
CA PHE A 20 12.76 5.31 -7.49
C PHE A 20 12.35 4.04 -8.25
N ALA A 21 13.19 3.01 -8.29
CA ALA A 21 12.82 1.72 -8.88
C ALA A 21 11.65 1.06 -8.12
N ASN A 22 11.66 1.11 -6.77
CA ASN A 22 10.54 0.65 -5.94
C ASN A 22 9.24 1.43 -6.19
N ALA A 23 9.32 2.71 -6.55
CA ALA A 23 8.15 3.52 -6.90
C ALA A 23 7.66 3.24 -8.32
N ALA A 24 8.57 3.10 -9.28
CA ALA A 24 8.27 2.96 -10.70
C ALA A 24 7.43 1.71 -11.01
N TRP A 25 7.74 0.61 -10.34
CA TRP A 25 7.08 -0.67 -10.57
C TRP A 25 5.55 -0.66 -10.28
N PRO A 26 5.07 -0.25 -9.09
CA PRO A 26 3.64 -0.12 -8.83
C PRO A 26 2.99 0.96 -9.69
N TRP A 27 3.73 2.04 -9.99
CA TRP A 27 3.25 3.12 -10.86
C TRP A 27 2.93 2.62 -12.26
N ALA A 28 3.83 1.86 -12.89
CA ALA A 28 3.67 1.33 -14.24
C ALA A 28 2.46 0.40 -14.39
N ARG A 29 2.03 -0.25 -13.29
CA ARG A 29 0.84 -1.13 -13.25
C ARG A 29 -0.47 -0.41 -12.97
N GLY A 30 -0.44 0.88 -12.76
CA GLY A 30 -1.59 1.69 -12.42
C GLY A 30 -1.98 1.60 -10.94
N LEU A 31 -1.92 2.75 -10.27
CA LEU A 31 -2.24 2.87 -8.85
C LEU A 31 -3.76 2.87 -8.66
N ARG A 32 -4.30 1.80 -8.12
CA ARG A 32 -5.75 1.60 -7.97
C ARG A 32 -6.24 1.98 -6.58
N MET A 33 -5.46 1.67 -5.55
CA MET A 33 -5.86 1.83 -4.15
C MET A 33 -5.10 2.92 -3.41
N ALA A 34 -5.71 3.47 -2.36
CA ALA A 34 -5.09 4.51 -1.56
C ALA A 34 -3.75 4.10 -0.92
N PRO A 35 -3.61 2.90 -0.32
CA PRO A 35 -2.34 2.46 0.24
C PRO A 35 -1.24 2.31 -0.82
N GLU A 36 -1.57 1.84 -2.03
CA GLU A 36 -0.60 1.77 -3.14
C GLU A 36 -0.06 3.17 -3.49
N LYS A 37 -0.95 4.16 -3.55
CA LYS A 37 -0.56 5.56 -3.77
C LYS A 37 0.34 6.09 -2.64
N ALA A 38 0.00 5.79 -1.39
CA ALA A 38 0.80 6.18 -0.23
C ALA A 38 2.17 5.50 -0.24
N PHE A 39 2.25 4.21 -0.59
CA PHE A 39 3.51 3.47 -0.73
C PHE A 39 4.41 4.09 -1.81
N VAL A 40 3.86 4.35 -3.00
CA VAL A 40 4.61 4.99 -4.09
C VAL A 40 5.07 6.39 -3.68
N SER A 41 4.21 7.18 -3.05
CA SER A 41 4.59 8.51 -2.54
C SER A 41 5.72 8.42 -1.52
N MET A 42 5.67 7.46 -0.61
CA MET A 42 6.75 7.19 0.36
C MET A 42 8.06 6.88 -0.37
N CYS A 43 8.06 5.96 -1.33
CA CYS A 43 9.24 5.60 -2.10
C CYS A 43 9.81 6.80 -2.88
N LEU A 44 8.95 7.62 -3.50
CA LEU A 44 9.36 8.83 -4.20
C LEU A 44 10.00 9.86 -3.25
N PHE A 45 9.40 10.11 -2.09
CA PHE A 45 9.95 11.06 -1.12
C PHE A 45 11.27 10.57 -0.52
N ILE A 46 11.42 9.26 -0.22
CA ILE A 46 12.70 8.70 0.23
C ILE A 46 13.75 8.78 -0.89
N GLY A 47 13.39 8.50 -2.12
CA GLY A 47 14.27 8.64 -3.29
C GLY A 47 14.74 10.07 -3.49
N LEU A 48 13.82 11.05 -3.43
CA LEU A 48 14.13 12.47 -3.50
C LEU A 48 15.00 12.92 -2.31
N TRP A 49 14.70 12.48 -1.12
CA TRP A 49 15.55 12.74 0.05
C TRP A 49 16.97 12.23 -0.15
N SER A 50 17.13 10.99 -0.63
CA SER A 50 18.45 10.41 -0.89
C SER A 50 19.19 11.14 -2.00
N LEU A 51 18.50 11.55 -3.07
CA LEU A 51 19.08 12.36 -4.15
C LEU A 51 19.55 13.72 -3.62
N LEU A 52 18.73 14.38 -2.80
CA LEU A 52 19.08 15.67 -2.19
C LEU A 52 20.23 15.52 -1.18
N ASP A 53 20.38 14.37 -0.53
CA ASP A 53 21.55 14.08 0.29
C ASP A 53 22.85 14.02 -0.54
N TRP A 54 22.77 13.39 -1.72
CA TRP A 54 23.88 13.37 -2.65
C TRP A 54 24.22 14.79 -3.17
N VAL A 55 23.20 15.56 -3.59
CA VAL A 55 23.38 16.97 -4.03
C VAL A 55 23.95 17.84 -2.91
N PHE A 56 23.51 17.64 -1.67
CA PHE A 56 24.01 18.32 -0.49
C PHE A 56 25.51 18.10 -0.30
N LEU A 57 25.97 16.86 -0.40
CA LEU A 57 27.39 16.50 -0.24
C LEU A 57 28.29 17.10 -1.34
N HIS A 58 27.72 17.39 -2.51
CA HIS A 58 28.40 17.96 -3.67
C HIS A 58 28.06 19.45 -3.90
N ALA A 59 27.47 20.12 -2.91
CA ALA A 59 27.07 21.51 -3.05
C ALA A 59 28.30 22.43 -3.27
N PRO A 60 28.24 23.35 -4.24
CA PRO A 60 29.38 24.18 -4.61
C PRO A 60 29.72 25.21 -3.52
N ASP A 61 28.78 25.61 -2.71
CA ASP A 61 28.94 26.58 -1.63
C ASP A 61 28.00 26.24 -0.45
N LEU A 62 28.30 26.82 0.72
CA LEU A 62 27.55 26.58 1.95
C LEU A 62 26.11 27.14 1.90
N GLY A 63 25.86 28.19 1.12
CA GLY A 63 24.52 28.76 0.96
C GLY A 63 23.61 27.79 0.20
N THR A 64 24.10 27.26 -0.91
CA THR A 64 23.42 26.18 -1.67
C THR A 64 23.22 24.95 -0.82
N ALA A 65 24.23 24.56 0.00
CA ALA A 65 24.08 23.43 0.92
C ALA A 65 22.95 23.64 1.93
N VAL A 66 22.79 24.80 2.53
CA VAL A 66 21.69 25.11 3.45
C VAL A 66 20.34 25.01 2.74
N LEU A 67 20.23 25.54 1.53
CA LEU A 67 18.99 25.47 0.76
C LEU A 67 18.61 24.01 0.44
N VAL A 68 19.55 23.21 -0.06
CA VAL A 68 19.36 21.79 -0.33
C VAL A 68 18.96 21.02 0.94
N ALA A 69 19.59 21.36 2.08
CA ALA A 69 19.25 20.75 3.36
C ALA A 69 17.80 21.02 3.78
N LYS A 70 17.25 22.20 3.53
CA LYS A 70 15.83 22.51 3.78
C LYS A 70 14.90 21.64 2.96
N PHE A 71 15.17 21.49 1.65
CA PHE A 71 14.41 20.58 0.79
C PHE A 71 14.54 19.12 1.25
N ARG A 72 15.75 18.68 1.61
CA ARG A 72 16.02 17.35 2.13
C ARG A 72 15.19 17.02 3.38
N ILE A 73 15.15 17.91 4.35
CA ILE A 73 14.35 17.79 5.57
C ILE A 73 12.85 17.74 5.23
N SER A 74 12.42 18.53 4.26
CA SER A 74 11.02 18.51 3.79
C SER A 74 10.65 17.15 3.20
N MET A 75 11.52 16.54 2.39
CA MET A 75 11.24 15.24 1.76
C MET A 75 11.10 14.12 2.80
N ILE A 76 11.97 14.05 3.82
CA ILE A 76 11.83 13.03 4.87
C ILE A 76 10.60 13.25 5.73
N THR A 77 10.21 14.50 5.97
CA THR A 77 8.95 14.83 6.67
C THR A 77 7.74 14.34 5.88
N LEU A 78 7.72 14.55 4.58
CA LEU A 78 6.65 14.06 3.70
C LEU A 78 6.68 12.52 3.56
N ALA A 79 7.87 11.91 3.54
CA ALA A 79 8.01 10.45 3.54
C ALA A 79 7.41 9.82 4.80
N SER A 80 7.62 10.43 5.98
CA SER A 80 7.03 9.94 7.24
C SER A 80 5.50 10.00 7.23
N LEU A 81 4.91 11.06 6.67
CA LEU A 81 3.46 11.17 6.48
C LEU A 81 2.94 10.12 5.49
N ALA A 82 3.63 9.92 4.38
CA ALA A 82 3.24 8.91 3.39
C ALA A 82 3.34 7.49 3.97
N LEU A 83 4.35 7.19 4.78
CA LEU A 83 4.47 5.94 5.52
C LEU A 83 3.33 5.77 6.53
N PHE A 84 2.96 6.83 7.25
CA PHE A 84 1.81 6.83 8.16
C PHE A 84 0.51 6.51 7.41
N TYR A 85 0.26 7.15 6.28
CA TYR A 85 -0.92 6.87 5.47
C TYR A 85 -0.90 5.45 4.90
N PHE A 86 0.25 4.96 4.47
CA PHE A 86 0.40 3.59 4.01
C PHE A 86 -0.02 2.60 5.11
N GLY A 87 0.56 2.68 6.31
CA GLY A 87 0.21 1.80 7.42
C GLY A 87 -1.26 1.91 7.84
N ARG A 88 -1.75 3.15 8.00
CA ARG A 88 -3.12 3.39 8.46
C ARG A 88 -4.18 2.93 7.45
N TRP A 89 -4.01 3.25 6.16
CA TRP A 89 -5.00 2.90 5.14
C TRP A 89 -5.05 1.40 4.80
N LEU A 90 -4.10 0.61 5.28
CA LEU A 90 -4.21 -0.85 5.25
C LEU A 90 -5.25 -1.39 6.26
N THR A 91 -5.51 -0.65 7.34
CA THR A 91 -6.38 -1.12 8.43
C THR A 91 -7.66 -0.30 8.60
N HIS A 92 -7.65 0.95 8.19
CA HIS A 92 -8.72 1.90 8.43
C HIS A 92 -9.10 2.66 7.16
N PRO A 93 -10.39 2.95 6.95
CA PRO A 93 -10.83 3.82 5.88
C PRO A 93 -10.32 5.26 6.12
N ARG A 94 -10.29 6.05 5.06
CA ARG A 94 -9.99 7.48 5.13
C ARG A 94 -10.97 8.19 6.07
N GLY A 95 -10.48 9.15 6.83
CA GLY A 95 -11.30 9.87 7.80
C GLY A 95 -10.64 11.14 8.33
N LEU A 96 -11.25 11.75 9.33
CA LEU A 96 -10.80 13.00 9.93
C LEU A 96 -9.35 12.94 10.44
N VAL A 97 -8.91 11.78 10.95
CA VAL A 97 -7.53 11.57 11.42
C VAL A 97 -6.51 11.82 10.31
N ASP A 98 -6.84 11.49 9.05
CA ASP A 98 -5.93 11.71 7.93
C ASP A 98 -5.74 13.20 7.63
N VAL A 99 -6.79 13.99 7.80
CA VAL A 99 -6.73 15.45 7.65
C VAL A 99 -5.96 16.08 8.81
N LEU A 100 -6.24 15.65 10.04
CA LEU A 100 -5.55 16.16 11.23
C LEU A 100 -4.07 15.81 11.23
N ALA A 101 -3.67 14.67 10.64
CA ALA A 101 -2.28 14.29 10.52
C ALA A 101 -1.45 15.23 9.60
N ILE A 102 -2.08 16.05 8.77
CA ILE A 102 -1.37 17.04 7.95
C ILE A 102 -0.86 18.20 8.80
N LEU A 103 -1.57 18.60 9.85
CA LEU A 103 -1.25 19.81 10.63
C LEU A 103 0.15 19.78 11.27
N PRO A 104 0.59 18.71 12.00
CA PRO A 104 1.94 18.64 12.53
C PRO A 104 3.01 18.66 11.42
N VAL A 105 2.71 18.08 10.25
CA VAL A 105 3.63 18.09 9.10
C VAL A 105 3.81 19.50 8.55
N LEU A 106 2.73 20.27 8.39
CA LEU A 106 2.81 21.66 7.96
C LEU A 106 3.61 22.50 8.99
N GLY A 107 3.38 22.28 10.29
CA GLY A 107 4.18 22.91 11.35
C GLY A 107 5.68 22.56 11.24
N SER A 108 5.99 21.28 11.05
CA SER A 108 7.39 20.83 10.87
C SER A 108 8.05 21.38 9.61
N LEU A 109 7.31 21.50 8.53
CA LEU A 109 7.81 22.15 7.31
C LEU A 109 8.11 23.62 7.55
N ALA A 110 7.22 24.35 8.19
CA ALA A 110 7.46 25.76 8.56
C ALA A 110 8.70 25.91 9.46
N ILE A 111 8.82 25.06 10.50
CA ILE A 111 9.98 25.03 11.40
C ILE A 111 11.28 24.73 10.65
N SER A 112 11.26 23.76 9.73
CA SER A 112 12.45 23.36 8.99
C SER A 112 12.98 24.48 8.08
N TRP A 113 12.09 25.30 7.54
CA TRP A 113 12.45 26.41 6.66
C TRP A 113 12.89 27.66 7.40
N THR A 114 12.42 27.88 8.63
CA THR A 114 12.68 29.10 9.39
C THR A 114 13.75 28.93 10.46
N PHE A 115 13.70 27.86 11.24
CA PHE A 115 14.45 27.78 12.50
C PHE A 115 15.44 26.62 12.56
N LEU A 116 15.18 25.49 11.86
CA LEU A 116 15.95 24.27 12.06
C LEU A 116 17.37 24.36 11.48
N ALA A 117 17.53 24.86 10.26
CA ALA A 117 18.80 24.97 9.56
C ALA A 117 19.40 26.35 9.80
N ARG A 118 20.36 26.45 10.72
CA ARG A 118 21.04 27.71 11.07
C ARG A 118 22.16 28.06 10.11
N GLY A 119 22.81 27.08 9.50
CA GLY A 119 23.93 27.26 8.58
C GLY A 119 24.54 25.93 8.19
N ALA A 120 25.67 25.98 7.50
CA ALA A 120 26.48 24.82 7.19
C ALA A 120 27.95 25.12 7.45
N VAL A 121 28.72 24.08 7.79
CA VAL A 121 30.18 24.13 7.95
C VAL A 121 30.82 23.16 6.99
N GLN A 122 32.03 23.47 6.52
CA GLN A 122 32.79 22.60 5.63
C GLN A 122 33.57 21.59 6.45
N GLU A 123 33.29 20.32 6.22
CA GLU A 123 34.04 19.19 6.77
C GLU A 123 34.93 18.55 5.68
N PRO A 124 35.88 17.68 6.05
CA PRO A 124 36.76 17.03 5.07
C PRO A 124 36.04 16.19 4.00
N TRP A 125 34.82 15.74 4.31
CA TRP A 125 34.01 14.93 3.39
C TRP A 125 32.86 15.70 2.71
N GLY A 126 32.76 17.02 2.93
CA GLY A 126 31.71 17.85 2.35
C GLY A 126 31.01 18.75 3.38
N PRO A 127 29.95 19.45 2.99
CA PRO A 127 29.21 20.31 3.92
C PRO A 127 28.49 19.51 5.01
N SER A 128 28.46 20.06 6.21
CA SER A 128 27.71 19.56 7.37
C SER A 128 26.74 20.63 7.87
N LEU A 129 25.47 20.23 8.15
CA LEU A 129 24.42 21.14 8.55
C LEU A 129 24.48 21.46 10.04
N VAL A 130 24.56 22.76 10.36
CA VAL A 130 24.40 23.26 11.72
C VAL A 130 22.92 23.42 12.02
N ARG A 131 22.42 22.66 13.00
CA ARG A 131 21.01 22.62 13.38
C ARG A 131 20.76 23.29 14.70
N ASP A 132 19.58 23.89 14.84
CA ASP A 132 19.09 24.26 16.14
C ASP A 132 18.73 23.01 16.95
N PRO A 133 19.26 22.81 18.19
CA PRO A 133 19.02 21.58 18.94
C PRO A 133 17.56 21.41 19.35
N VAL A 134 16.88 22.49 19.73
CA VAL A 134 15.47 22.44 20.15
C VAL A 134 14.55 22.09 19.00
N TRP A 135 14.67 22.84 17.92
CA TRP A 135 13.83 22.59 16.71
C TRP A 135 14.17 21.27 16.03
N SER A 136 15.42 20.82 16.10
CA SER A 136 15.82 19.51 15.63
C SER A 136 15.17 18.40 16.46
N ALA A 137 15.11 18.55 17.79
CA ALA A 137 14.42 17.59 18.66
C ALA A 137 12.91 17.52 18.37
N VAL A 138 12.25 18.67 18.18
CA VAL A 138 10.83 18.74 17.82
C VAL A 138 10.58 18.02 16.51
N TRP A 139 11.38 18.30 15.48
CA TRP A 139 11.26 17.67 14.18
C TRP A 139 11.51 16.16 14.23
N VAL A 140 12.59 15.70 14.88
CA VAL A 140 12.91 14.26 15.04
C VAL A 140 11.77 13.54 15.75
N THR A 141 11.23 14.15 16.83
CA THR A 141 10.11 13.57 17.60
C THR A 141 8.87 13.40 16.72
N GLN A 142 8.52 14.40 15.92
CA GLN A 142 7.38 14.32 15.01
C GLN A 142 7.56 13.20 13.97
N VAL A 143 8.71 13.13 13.30
CA VAL A 143 8.95 12.09 12.28
C VAL A 143 9.00 10.69 12.93
N ALA A 144 9.60 10.57 14.12
CA ALA A 144 9.62 9.33 14.89
C ALA A 144 8.20 8.88 15.27
N ALA A 145 7.34 9.80 15.74
CA ALA A 145 5.97 9.51 16.10
C ALA A 145 5.17 8.94 14.90
N TYR A 146 5.26 9.55 13.72
CA TYR A 146 4.60 9.03 12.51
C TYR A 146 5.13 7.67 12.09
N THR A 147 6.43 7.47 12.21
CA THR A 147 7.09 6.21 11.90
C THR A 147 6.62 5.09 12.85
N VAL A 148 6.62 5.34 14.15
CA VAL A 148 6.15 4.38 15.17
C VAL A 148 4.68 4.05 14.98
N LEU A 149 3.81 5.04 14.78
CA LEU A 149 2.39 4.83 14.51
C LEU A 149 2.18 3.99 13.26
N SER A 150 2.95 4.23 12.19
CA SER A 150 2.90 3.43 10.97
C SER A 150 3.21 1.97 11.24
N PHE A 151 4.26 1.69 12.01
CA PHE A 151 4.64 0.32 12.37
C PHE A 151 3.62 -0.35 13.29
N CYS A 152 2.97 0.40 14.18
CA CYS A 152 1.85 -0.11 14.98
C CYS A 152 0.69 -0.57 14.07
N TYR A 153 0.32 0.22 13.05
CA TYR A 153 -0.70 -0.16 12.08
C TYR A 153 -0.28 -1.37 11.23
N LEU A 154 0.96 -1.38 10.73
CA LEU A 154 1.50 -2.51 9.97
C LEU A 154 1.54 -3.79 10.81
N ALA A 155 1.99 -3.74 12.05
CA ALA A 155 1.99 -4.87 12.98
C ALA A 155 0.56 -5.37 13.26
N GLN A 156 -0.38 -4.45 13.44
CA GLN A 156 -1.80 -4.79 13.60
C GLN A 156 -2.36 -5.50 12.36
N THR A 157 -1.98 -5.02 11.17
CA THR A 157 -2.34 -5.66 9.89
C THR A 157 -1.79 -7.08 9.82
N LEU A 158 -0.50 -7.27 10.12
CA LEU A 158 0.15 -8.59 10.11
C LEU A 158 -0.49 -9.57 11.11
N ARG A 159 -0.90 -9.09 12.29
CA ARG A 159 -1.58 -9.93 13.29
C ARG A 159 -2.98 -10.35 12.86
N LYS A 160 -3.73 -9.47 12.20
CA LYS A 160 -5.11 -9.73 11.77
C LYS A 160 -5.18 -10.53 10.47
N SER A 161 -4.11 -10.55 9.67
CA SER A 161 -4.09 -11.27 8.41
C SER A 161 -3.87 -12.76 8.64
N THR A 162 -4.81 -13.57 8.18
CA THR A 162 -4.67 -15.02 8.11
C THR A 162 -4.08 -15.37 6.74
N PHE A 163 -2.77 -15.54 6.70
CA PHE A 163 -2.10 -15.98 5.47
C PHE A 163 -2.24 -17.49 5.33
N SER A 164 -2.65 -17.93 4.19
CA SER A 164 -2.76 -19.35 3.86
C SER A 164 -1.41 -19.98 3.48
N SER A 165 -0.46 -19.19 2.97
CA SER A 165 0.89 -19.69 2.68
C SER A 165 1.93 -19.11 3.64
N GLY A 166 2.73 -20.01 4.25
CA GLY A 166 3.85 -19.62 5.12
C GLY A 166 4.86 -18.72 4.41
N THR A 167 5.09 -18.94 3.12
CA THR A 167 6.03 -18.17 2.30
C THR A 167 5.66 -16.70 2.17
N THR A 168 4.37 -16.39 1.91
CA THR A 168 3.91 -15.00 1.81
C THR A 168 4.01 -14.28 3.14
N ARG A 169 3.66 -14.94 4.24
CA ARG A 169 3.81 -14.39 5.59
C ARG A 169 5.26 -14.08 5.90
N THR A 170 6.18 -15.00 5.61
CA THR A 170 7.62 -14.80 5.84
C THR A 170 8.16 -13.61 5.07
N LYS A 171 7.78 -13.44 3.79
CA LYS A 171 8.19 -12.29 2.97
C LYS A 171 7.67 -10.97 3.55
N LEU A 172 6.41 -10.92 3.97
CA LEU A 172 5.82 -9.71 4.57
C LEU A 172 6.46 -9.35 5.91
N VAL A 173 6.76 -10.36 6.74
CA VAL A 173 7.50 -10.16 7.99
C VAL A 173 8.93 -9.67 7.69
N ALA A 174 9.60 -10.21 6.68
CA ALA A 174 10.94 -9.75 6.27
C ALA A 174 10.91 -8.28 5.80
N ILE A 175 9.93 -7.88 4.97
CA ILE A 175 9.73 -6.48 4.57
C ILE A 175 9.51 -5.58 5.79
N PHE A 176 8.63 -6.00 6.68
CA PHE A 176 8.33 -5.24 7.91
C PHE A 176 9.59 -5.06 8.76
N LEU A 177 10.35 -6.12 9.00
CA LEU A 177 11.60 -6.06 9.78
C LEU A 177 12.65 -5.18 9.10
N ALA A 178 12.80 -5.26 7.78
CA ALA A 178 13.71 -4.40 7.04
C ALA A 178 13.37 -2.92 7.19
N LEU A 179 12.07 -2.58 7.08
CA LEU A 179 11.60 -1.21 7.29
C LEU A 179 11.81 -0.75 8.73
N VAL A 180 11.54 -1.61 9.72
CA VAL A 180 11.77 -1.30 11.15
C VAL A 180 13.25 -1.05 11.42
N ILE A 181 14.15 -1.91 10.94
CA ILE A 181 15.60 -1.74 11.12
C ILE A 181 16.06 -0.42 10.49
N GLY A 182 15.65 -0.13 9.25
CA GLY A 182 15.97 1.14 8.59
C GLY A 182 15.47 2.36 9.36
N ALA A 183 14.25 2.30 9.86
CA ALA A 183 13.65 3.39 10.62
C ALA A 183 14.31 3.59 12.00
N VAL A 184 14.58 2.52 12.73
CA VAL A 184 15.28 2.56 14.02
C VAL A 184 16.68 3.14 13.85
N SER A 185 17.44 2.66 12.85
CA SER A 185 18.77 3.18 12.53
C SER A 185 18.71 4.68 12.22
N TRP A 186 17.74 5.12 11.44
CA TRP A 186 17.56 6.51 11.08
C TRP A 186 17.19 7.39 12.29
N ILE A 187 16.22 6.95 13.13
CA ILE A 187 15.82 7.67 14.33
C ILE A 187 16.99 7.77 15.33
N ALA A 188 17.70 6.67 15.56
CA ALA A 188 18.85 6.63 16.46
C ALA A 188 19.96 7.59 16.01
N THR A 189 20.25 7.60 14.69
CA THR A 189 21.25 8.51 14.13
C THR A 189 20.79 9.97 14.20
N GLY A 190 19.51 10.25 13.93
CA GLY A 190 18.92 11.57 14.08
C GLY A 190 18.98 12.10 15.52
N ALA A 191 18.66 11.24 16.49
CA ALA A 191 18.79 11.54 17.91
C ALA A 191 20.26 11.79 18.31
N TYR A 192 21.18 10.94 17.87
CA TYR A 192 22.60 11.11 18.12
C TYR A 192 23.12 12.48 17.64
N VAL A 193 22.86 12.84 16.38
CA VAL A 193 23.27 14.15 15.83
C VAL A 193 22.64 15.31 16.58
N THR A 194 21.39 15.17 17.00
CA THR A 194 20.71 16.22 17.75
C THR A 194 21.31 16.41 19.16
N LEU A 195 21.64 15.32 19.86
CA LEU A 195 22.16 15.35 21.21
C LEU A 195 23.66 15.65 21.26
N ALA A 196 24.43 15.00 20.42
CA ALA A 196 25.89 15.15 20.39
C ALA A 196 26.35 16.37 19.59
N GLN A 197 25.45 17.02 18.83
CA GLN A 197 25.78 18.12 17.90
C GLN A 197 26.98 17.80 16.98
N ALA A 198 27.19 16.49 16.70
CA ALA A 198 28.27 15.98 15.90
C ALA A 198 27.78 15.59 14.51
N PRO A 199 28.54 15.93 13.46
CA PRO A 199 28.21 15.48 12.11
C PRO A 199 28.32 13.95 12.01
N THR A 200 27.47 13.32 11.22
CA THR A 200 27.56 11.89 10.93
C THR A 200 27.99 11.66 9.49
N PHE A 201 28.90 10.71 9.34
CA PHE A 201 29.32 10.19 8.06
C PHE A 201 29.32 8.65 8.11
N PRO A 202 28.78 7.91 7.13
CA PRO A 202 28.14 8.40 5.90
C PRO A 202 26.78 9.07 6.12
N ALA A 203 26.26 9.71 5.05
CA ALA A 203 24.95 10.36 5.09
C ALA A 203 23.82 9.38 5.47
N TYR A 204 22.80 9.86 6.16
CA TYR A 204 21.68 9.01 6.67
C TYR A 204 20.94 8.23 5.61
N SER A 205 20.84 8.76 4.39
CA SER A 205 20.18 8.08 3.28
C SER A 205 20.91 6.81 2.83
N ALA A 206 22.18 6.67 3.16
CA ALA A 206 22.92 5.42 2.96
C ALA A 206 22.34 4.25 3.80
N LEU A 207 21.79 4.54 4.98
CA LEU A 207 21.20 3.53 5.86
C LEU A 207 19.90 2.94 5.32
N VAL A 208 19.15 3.70 4.50
CA VAL A 208 17.91 3.22 3.88
C VAL A 208 18.13 2.49 2.55
N LEU A 209 19.37 2.41 2.07
CA LEU A 209 19.71 1.62 0.88
C LEU A 209 19.38 0.14 1.08
N VAL A 210 19.77 -0.44 2.24
CA VAL A 210 19.54 -1.86 2.53
C VAL A 210 18.06 -2.23 2.53
N PRO A 211 17.18 -1.55 3.30
CA PRO A 211 15.75 -1.83 3.23
C PRO A 211 15.17 -1.57 1.83
N GLY A 212 15.66 -0.58 1.09
CA GLY A 212 15.27 -0.34 -0.30
C GLY A 212 15.62 -1.51 -1.24
N LEU A 213 16.81 -2.07 -1.14
CA LEU A 213 17.25 -3.25 -1.90
C LEU A 213 16.43 -4.49 -1.52
N LEU A 214 16.19 -4.71 -0.23
CA LEU A 214 15.34 -5.81 0.22
C LEU A 214 13.93 -5.70 -0.34
N LEU A 215 13.35 -4.50 -0.32
CA LEU A 215 12.04 -4.24 -0.95
C LEU A 215 12.09 -4.55 -2.45
N LEU A 216 13.11 -4.08 -3.17
CA LEU A 216 13.24 -4.31 -4.61
C LEU A 216 13.32 -5.80 -4.95
N VAL A 217 14.11 -6.59 -4.20
CA VAL A 217 14.21 -8.04 -4.37
C VAL A 217 12.90 -8.74 -4.05
N LEU A 218 12.23 -8.34 -2.96
CA LEU A 218 10.98 -8.95 -2.52
C LEU A 218 9.79 -8.55 -3.41
N LEU A 219 9.85 -7.37 -4.04
CA LEU A 219 8.88 -6.87 -5.01
C LEU A 219 9.25 -7.24 -6.46
N ALA A 220 10.28 -8.06 -6.70
CA ALA A 220 10.65 -8.51 -8.04
C ALA A 220 9.44 -9.13 -8.80
N PRO A 221 9.41 -9.05 -10.14
CA PRO A 221 8.20 -9.24 -10.98
C PRO A 221 7.35 -10.47 -10.65
N GLU A 222 7.95 -11.61 -10.40
CA GLU A 222 7.23 -12.85 -10.08
C GLU A 222 6.61 -12.87 -8.67
N SER A 223 7.19 -12.10 -7.75
CA SER A 223 6.70 -12.00 -6.36
C SER A 223 5.72 -10.86 -6.15
N SER A 224 5.80 -9.82 -6.99
CA SER A 224 5.08 -8.56 -6.77
C SER A 224 3.57 -8.69 -6.93
N GLU A 225 3.10 -9.50 -7.87
CA GLU A 225 1.65 -9.74 -8.03
C GLU A 225 1.08 -10.48 -6.83
N ARG A 226 1.82 -11.47 -6.33
CA ARG A 226 1.44 -12.20 -5.12
C ARG A 226 1.46 -11.29 -3.89
N LEU A 227 2.47 -10.42 -3.78
CA LEU A 227 2.56 -9.46 -2.67
C LEU A 227 1.51 -8.35 -2.76
N LEU A 228 1.29 -7.75 -3.92
CA LEU A 228 0.21 -6.76 -4.11
C LEU A 228 -1.16 -7.37 -3.86
N ARG A 229 -1.39 -8.61 -4.32
CA ARG A 229 -2.60 -9.37 -3.98
C ARG A 229 -2.67 -9.62 -2.47
N ALA A 230 -1.59 -10.00 -1.81
CA ALA A 230 -1.55 -10.17 -0.36
C ALA A 230 -1.81 -8.84 0.39
N PHE A 231 -1.24 -7.72 -0.05
CA PHE A 231 -1.55 -6.39 0.51
C PHE A 231 -3.02 -6.02 0.30
N ARG A 232 -3.57 -6.25 -0.88
CA ARG A 232 -5.00 -6.03 -1.15
C ARG A 232 -5.88 -6.87 -0.23
N ARG A 233 -5.51 -8.12 0.01
CA ARG A 233 -6.19 -9.03 0.93
C ARG A 233 -6.15 -8.60 2.38
N MET A 234 -5.03 -8.03 2.84
CA MET A 234 -4.97 -7.45 4.19
C MET A 234 -5.99 -6.33 4.39
N MET A 235 -6.31 -5.61 3.32
CA MET A 235 -7.29 -4.51 3.34
C MET A 235 -8.74 -5.00 3.34
N VAL A 236 -9.00 -6.23 2.91
CA VAL A 236 -10.36 -6.80 2.83
C VAL A 236 -11.00 -6.96 4.22
N GLY A 237 -10.19 -7.07 5.27
CA GLY A 237 -10.69 -7.21 6.65
C GLY A 237 -11.23 -8.61 6.97
N PRO A 238 -11.96 -8.77 8.08
CA PRO A 238 -12.42 -10.08 8.56
C PRO A 238 -13.58 -10.67 7.75
N ALA A 239 -14.23 -9.88 6.89
CA ALA A 239 -15.31 -10.37 6.06
C ALA A 239 -14.75 -11.21 4.91
N ARG A 240 -15.02 -12.51 4.92
CA ARG A 240 -14.57 -13.43 3.87
C ARG A 240 -15.74 -13.83 2.99
N PRO A 241 -15.61 -13.67 1.68
CA PRO A 241 -16.53 -14.33 0.75
C PRO A 241 -16.34 -15.84 0.90
N PHE A 242 -17.42 -16.61 1.02
CA PHE A 242 -17.38 -18.06 1.06
C PHE A 242 -18.14 -18.70 -0.10
N ALA A 243 -18.90 -17.89 -0.83
CA ALA A 243 -19.54 -18.28 -2.08
C ALA A 243 -19.52 -17.12 -3.07
N ALA A 244 -19.36 -17.42 -4.33
CA ALA A 244 -19.42 -16.44 -5.41
C ALA A 244 -20.08 -17.04 -6.66
N ILE A 245 -20.83 -16.22 -7.37
CA ILE A 245 -21.57 -16.60 -8.56
C ILE A 245 -21.40 -15.50 -9.62
N TRP A 246 -21.02 -15.90 -10.83
CA TRP A 246 -21.09 -15.05 -12.00
C TRP A 246 -22.47 -15.21 -12.66
N TYR A 247 -23.21 -14.12 -12.77
CA TYR A 247 -24.42 -14.04 -13.56
C TYR A 247 -24.17 -13.28 -14.85
N HIS A 248 -24.59 -13.84 -15.96
CA HIS A 248 -24.66 -13.14 -17.23
C HIS A 248 -25.86 -12.19 -17.24
N ASN A 249 -25.82 -11.11 -18.03
CA ASN A 249 -26.92 -10.15 -18.12
C ASN A 249 -28.26 -10.73 -18.65
N SER A 250 -28.22 -11.95 -19.20
CA SER A 250 -29.44 -12.72 -19.50
C SER A 250 -30.16 -13.28 -18.26
N GLY A 251 -29.64 -13.05 -17.06
CA GLY A 251 -30.17 -13.60 -15.80
C GLY A 251 -29.75 -15.05 -15.51
N ARG A 252 -28.89 -15.64 -16.33
CA ARG A 252 -28.41 -17.02 -16.16
C ARG A 252 -27.07 -17.06 -15.41
N ALA A 253 -26.92 -18.03 -14.50
CA ALA A 253 -25.65 -18.25 -13.80
C ALA A 253 -24.63 -18.89 -14.75
N LEU A 254 -23.49 -18.20 -14.96
CA LEU A 254 -22.39 -18.65 -15.81
C LEU A 254 -21.46 -19.61 -15.05
N ALA A 255 -21.15 -19.29 -13.82
CA ALA A 255 -20.29 -20.09 -12.96
C ALA A 255 -20.62 -19.84 -11.49
N GLN A 256 -20.42 -20.85 -10.64
CA GLN A 256 -20.60 -20.74 -9.21
C GLN A 256 -19.49 -21.50 -8.49
N LEU A 257 -19.04 -20.98 -7.37
CA LEU A 257 -18.04 -21.63 -6.52
C LEU A 257 -18.37 -21.42 -5.03
N LEU A 258 -18.26 -22.49 -4.26
CA LEU A 258 -18.35 -22.50 -2.79
C LEU A 258 -17.03 -22.97 -2.20
N ILE A 259 -16.59 -22.35 -1.09
CA ILE A 259 -15.39 -22.83 -0.39
C ILE A 259 -15.74 -24.09 0.39
N PRO A 260 -15.01 -25.21 0.16
CA PRO A 260 -15.20 -26.44 0.96
C PRO A 260 -14.79 -26.21 2.43
N GLY A 261 -15.60 -26.69 3.37
CA GLY A 261 -15.25 -26.73 4.81
C GLY A 261 -15.88 -25.69 5.71
N GLU A 262 -16.59 -24.69 5.18
CA GLU A 262 -17.56 -23.95 5.98
C GLU A 262 -18.84 -24.77 6.15
N LYS A 263 -19.53 -24.64 7.32
CA LYS A 263 -20.80 -25.33 7.55
C LYS A 263 -21.67 -25.17 6.31
N PRO A 264 -22.10 -26.26 5.67
CA PRO A 264 -22.95 -26.17 4.49
C PRO A 264 -24.13 -25.26 4.83
N LEU A 265 -24.35 -24.25 3.96
CA LEU A 265 -25.59 -23.48 4.04
C LEU A 265 -26.73 -24.50 4.02
N ASP A 266 -27.63 -24.38 4.97
CA ASP A 266 -28.86 -25.14 4.94
C ASP A 266 -29.49 -25.01 3.54
N ALA A 267 -29.91 -26.10 2.95
CA ALA A 267 -30.42 -26.12 1.59
C ALA A 267 -31.57 -25.11 1.39
N SER A 268 -32.36 -24.87 2.44
CA SER A 268 -33.40 -23.84 2.45
C SER A 268 -32.82 -22.43 2.32
N THR A 269 -31.74 -22.11 3.04
CA THR A 269 -31.07 -20.81 2.97
C THR A 269 -30.43 -20.59 1.60
N LEU A 270 -29.90 -21.63 0.98
CA LEU A 270 -29.33 -21.55 -0.38
C LEU A 270 -30.40 -21.26 -1.42
N VAL A 271 -31.55 -21.94 -1.32
CA VAL A 271 -32.72 -21.72 -2.17
C VAL A 271 -33.26 -20.29 -2.00
N ASP A 272 -33.39 -19.81 -0.78
CA ASP A 272 -33.90 -18.47 -0.50
C ASP A 272 -32.93 -17.39 -0.99
N LEU A 273 -31.62 -17.61 -0.86
CA LEU A 273 -30.60 -16.73 -1.41
C LEU A 273 -30.62 -16.70 -2.93
N THR A 274 -30.71 -17.87 -3.58
CA THR A 274 -30.80 -17.96 -5.04
C THR A 274 -32.08 -17.26 -5.54
N ARG A 275 -33.19 -17.49 -4.86
CA ARG A 275 -34.47 -16.84 -5.19
C ARG A 275 -34.43 -15.34 -4.97
N ALA A 276 -33.78 -14.85 -3.92
CA ALA A 276 -33.57 -13.42 -3.67
C ALA A 276 -32.70 -12.77 -4.75
N VAL A 277 -31.63 -13.45 -5.17
CA VAL A 277 -30.77 -13.01 -6.28
C VAL A 277 -31.53 -12.98 -7.61
N ASP A 278 -32.25 -14.05 -7.92
CA ASP A 278 -33.07 -14.13 -9.14
C ASP A 278 -34.15 -13.05 -9.16
N HIS A 279 -34.80 -12.79 -8.02
CA HIS A 279 -35.77 -11.70 -7.89
C HIS A 279 -35.15 -10.33 -8.12
N VAL A 280 -33.97 -10.06 -7.55
CA VAL A 280 -33.25 -8.79 -7.73
C VAL A 280 -32.77 -8.64 -9.19
N LEU A 281 -32.34 -9.71 -9.83
CA LEU A 281 -31.88 -9.68 -11.23
C LEU A 281 -33.05 -9.59 -12.21
N SER A 282 -34.19 -10.25 -11.94
CA SER A 282 -35.36 -10.31 -12.80
C SER A 282 -36.24 -9.06 -12.72
N THR A 283 -36.32 -8.41 -11.55
CA THR A 283 -37.08 -7.16 -11.39
C THR A 283 -36.43 -5.96 -12.06
N GLY A 284 -35.29 -6.18 -12.73
CA GLY A 284 -34.59 -5.14 -13.48
C GLY A 284 -34.26 -3.95 -12.57
N LEU A 285 -33.10 -3.98 -11.96
CA LEU A 285 -32.60 -2.80 -11.23
C LEU A 285 -32.71 -1.59 -12.14
N PRO A 286 -33.47 -0.54 -11.78
CA PRO A 286 -33.63 0.64 -12.59
C PRO A 286 -32.25 1.20 -12.94
N SER A 287 -32.03 1.42 -14.22
CA SER A 287 -30.73 1.77 -14.82
C SER A 287 -30.11 3.09 -14.28
N HIS A 288 -30.79 3.81 -13.41
CA HIS A 288 -30.42 5.19 -13.10
C HIS A 288 -30.30 5.60 -11.63
N THR A 289 -30.69 4.80 -10.63
CA THR A 289 -30.58 5.26 -9.24
C THR A 289 -30.31 4.13 -8.27
N GLY A 290 -29.15 4.20 -7.61
CA GLY A 290 -28.89 3.46 -6.40
C GLY A 290 -28.79 1.96 -6.60
N SER A 291 -27.68 1.51 -7.20
CA SER A 291 -27.35 0.08 -7.25
C SER A 291 -27.56 -0.56 -5.88
N LEU A 292 -28.38 -1.62 -5.82
CA LEU A 292 -28.48 -2.48 -4.65
C LEU A 292 -27.07 -3.07 -4.40
N ARG A 293 -26.32 -2.40 -3.53
CA ARG A 293 -24.91 -2.71 -3.30
C ARG A 293 -24.70 -3.88 -2.35
N GLY A 294 -25.78 -4.35 -1.74
CA GLY A 294 -25.76 -5.47 -0.83
C GLY A 294 -27.09 -5.65 -0.10
N MET A 295 -27.40 -6.89 0.25
CA MET A 295 -28.55 -7.31 1.02
C MET A 295 -28.08 -8.14 2.21
N THR A 296 -28.76 -8.05 3.35
CA THR A 296 -28.50 -8.89 4.52
C THR A 296 -29.60 -9.92 4.62
N VAL A 297 -29.20 -11.20 4.70
CA VAL A 297 -30.13 -12.33 4.88
C VAL A 297 -29.62 -13.15 6.07
N GLY A 298 -30.27 -12.98 7.23
CA GLY A 298 -29.79 -13.58 8.49
C GLY A 298 -28.38 -13.11 8.86
N GLU A 299 -27.46 -14.03 9.07
CA GLU A 299 -26.05 -13.76 9.38
C GLU A 299 -25.19 -13.44 8.15
N TYR A 300 -25.76 -13.60 6.96
CA TYR A 300 -25.06 -13.49 5.70
C TYR A 300 -25.31 -12.14 5.05
N ARG A 301 -24.30 -11.66 4.36
CA ARG A 301 -24.40 -10.50 3.50
C ARG A 301 -24.12 -10.88 2.05
N LEU A 302 -25.00 -10.44 1.21
CA LEU A 302 -24.90 -10.58 -0.21
C LEU A 302 -24.37 -9.28 -0.78
N MET A 303 -23.29 -9.33 -1.55
CA MET A 303 -22.74 -8.19 -2.29
C MET A 303 -22.89 -8.45 -3.77
N LEU A 304 -23.29 -7.41 -4.50
CA LEU A 304 -23.40 -7.41 -5.94
C LEU A 304 -22.48 -6.35 -6.54
N GLU A 305 -21.63 -6.77 -7.47
CA GLU A 305 -20.85 -5.84 -8.30
C GLU A 305 -21.18 -6.10 -9.76
N ARG A 306 -21.68 -5.07 -10.42
CA ARG A 306 -22.17 -5.15 -11.80
C ARG A 306 -21.12 -4.63 -12.78
N GLY A 307 -20.82 -5.45 -13.80
CA GLY A 307 -20.09 -5.06 -14.98
C GLY A 307 -21.02 -4.72 -16.15
N ARG A 308 -20.44 -4.69 -17.34
CA ARG A 308 -21.17 -4.44 -18.59
C ARG A 308 -21.97 -5.67 -19.05
N HIS A 309 -21.41 -6.86 -18.90
CA HIS A 309 -21.96 -8.14 -19.38
C HIS A 309 -22.24 -9.11 -18.25
N LEU A 310 -21.59 -8.95 -17.11
CA LEU A 310 -21.66 -9.85 -15.96
C LEU A 310 -22.02 -9.11 -14.68
N THR A 311 -22.61 -9.86 -13.75
CA THR A 311 -22.80 -9.44 -12.36
C THR A 311 -22.14 -10.47 -11.46
N LEU A 312 -21.21 -10.04 -10.62
CA LEU A 312 -20.62 -10.86 -9.58
C LEU A 312 -21.45 -10.74 -8.31
N VAL A 313 -21.95 -11.87 -7.85
CA VAL A 313 -22.67 -12.00 -6.58
C VAL A 313 -21.77 -12.75 -5.62
N THR A 314 -21.50 -12.19 -4.44
CA THR A 314 -20.69 -12.82 -3.41
C THR A 314 -21.45 -12.88 -2.09
N LEU A 315 -21.38 -14.04 -1.42
CA LEU A 315 -21.86 -14.22 -0.06
C LEU A 315 -20.71 -14.14 0.93
N LEU A 316 -20.92 -13.40 2.00
CA LEU A 316 -19.91 -13.22 3.04
C LEU A 316 -20.53 -13.16 4.43
N ARG A 317 -19.73 -13.53 5.44
CA ARG A 317 -20.04 -13.28 6.84
C ARG A 317 -19.35 -11.99 7.30
N GLY A 318 -20.02 -11.19 8.09
CA GLY A 318 -19.48 -9.96 8.65
C GLY A 318 -19.73 -8.73 7.77
N ARG A 319 -19.14 -7.59 8.16
CA ARG A 319 -19.31 -6.31 7.44
C ARG A 319 -18.28 -6.20 6.34
N PRO A 320 -18.70 -6.06 5.06
CA PRO A 320 -17.78 -5.85 3.96
C PRO A 320 -17.03 -4.52 4.11
N SER A 321 -15.74 -4.55 3.84
CA SER A 321 -14.94 -3.33 3.73
C SER A 321 -15.08 -2.71 2.33
N GLU A 322 -14.82 -1.40 2.19
CA GLU A 322 -14.73 -0.76 0.88
C GLU A 322 -13.58 -1.35 0.03
N ALA A 323 -12.56 -1.87 0.68
CA ALA A 323 -11.47 -2.56 0.02
C ALA A 323 -11.94 -3.86 -0.67
N LEU A 324 -12.74 -4.68 0.03
CA LEU A 324 -13.34 -5.87 -0.58
C LEU A 324 -14.21 -5.51 -1.79
N ARG A 325 -15.04 -4.49 -1.67
CA ARG A 325 -15.85 -4.00 -2.79
C ARG A 325 -15.01 -3.58 -3.99
N SER A 326 -13.92 -2.86 -3.71
CA SER A 326 -12.99 -2.42 -4.75
C SER A 326 -12.34 -3.60 -5.45
N GLU A 327 -12.00 -4.66 -4.70
CA GLU A 327 -11.41 -5.89 -5.23
C GLU A 327 -12.40 -6.67 -6.10
N LEU A 328 -13.63 -6.85 -5.63
CA LEU A 328 -14.69 -7.50 -6.40
C LEU A 328 -15.01 -6.75 -7.70
N ARG A 329 -15.06 -5.41 -7.63
CA ARG A 329 -15.25 -4.56 -8.82
C ARG A 329 -14.09 -4.69 -9.82
N LEU A 330 -12.86 -4.83 -9.32
CA LEU A 330 -11.70 -5.06 -10.17
C LEU A 330 -11.77 -6.43 -10.82
N ALA A 331 -12.12 -7.48 -10.08
CA ALA A 331 -12.29 -8.82 -10.63
C ALA A 331 -13.31 -8.84 -11.79
N VAL A 332 -14.45 -8.14 -11.63
CA VAL A 332 -15.45 -7.98 -12.70
C VAL A 332 -14.83 -7.29 -13.92
N ARG A 333 -14.16 -6.17 -13.72
CA ARG A 333 -13.55 -5.41 -14.84
C ARG A 333 -12.48 -6.18 -15.56
N ASP A 334 -11.59 -6.82 -14.81
CA ASP A 334 -10.44 -7.55 -15.36
C ASP A 334 -10.93 -8.77 -16.17
N PHE A 335 -11.94 -9.49 -15.66
CA PHE A 335 -12.55 -10.60 -16.40
C PHE A 335 -13.26 -10.13 -17.68
N GLU A 336 -14.01 -9.02 -17.60
CA GLU A 336 -14.66 -8.43 -18.78
C GLU A 336 -13.67 -7.85 -19.79
N ALA A 337 -12.56 -7.28 -19.33
CA ALA A 337 -11.51 -6.77 -20.22
C ALA A 337 -10.87 -7.87 -21.07
N ILE A 338 -10.69 -9.07 -20.48
CA ILE A 338 -10.09 -10.22 -21.15
C ILE A 338 -11.11 -10.93 -22.06
N HIS A 339 -12.34 -11.08 -21.58
CA HIS A 339 -13.34 -11.95 -22.21
C HIS A 339 -14.56 -11.21 -22.81
N GLY A 340 -14.59 -9.87 -22.79
CA GLY A 340 -15.76 -9.06 -23.13
C GLY A 340 -16.40 -9.37 -24.49
N LYS A 341 -15.59 -9.72 -25.50
CA LYS A 341 -16.11 -10.11 -26.84
C LYS A 341 -16.94 -11.40 -26.79
N ARG A 342 -16.57 -12.37 -25.91
CA ARG A 342 -17.27 -13.65 -25.74
C ARG A 342 -18.46 -13.55 -24.78
N LEU A 343 -18.52 -12.50 -23.98
CA LEU A 343 -19.62 -12.23 -23.04
C LEU A 343 -20.80 -11.50 -23.68
N GLY A 344 -20.77 -11.22 -25.00
CA GLY A 344 -21.83 -10.50 -25.67
C GLY A 344 -23.12 -11.32 -25.82
N THR A 345 -23.01 -12.64 -26.00
CA THR A 345 -24.13 -13.57 -26.08
C THR A 345 -23.98 -14.69 -25.07
N TRP A 346 -25.10 -15.31 -24.70
CA TRP A 346 -25.07 -16.42 -23.73
C TRP A 346 -24.30 -17.63 -24.26
N GLU A 347 -24.49 -17.96 -25.52
CA GLU A 347 -23.84 -19.11 -26.14
C GLU A 347 -22.32 -18.98 -26.12
N SER A 348 -21.80 -17.83 -26.50
CA SER A 348 -20.34 -17.59 -26.41
C SER A 348 -19.81 -17.42 -25.01
N ALA A 349 -20.64 -16.98 -24.05
CA ALA A 349 -20.28 -16.89 -22.66
C ALA A 349 -20.09 -18.29 -22.02
N THR A 350 -20.88 -19.29 -22.41
CA THR A 350 -20.74 -20.66 -21.89
C THR A 350 -19.41 -21.32 -22.27
N GLU A 351 -18.77 -20.92 -23.36
CA GLU A 351 -17.46 -21.42 -23.78
C GLU A 351 -16.33 -21.04 -22.80
N ILE A 352 -16.55 -20.02 -21.98
CA ILE A 352 -15.56 -19.54 -20.99
C ILE A 352 -15.96 -19.83 -19.55
N ALA A 353 -16.96 -20.72 -19.33
CA ALA A 353 -17.45 -21.05 -17.99
C ALA A 353 -16.35 -21.61 -17.07
N GLU A 354 -15.45 -22.46 -17.59
CA GLU A 354 -14.31 -22.98 -16.83
C GLU A 354 -13.39 -21.86 -16.35
N ARG A 355 -13.07 -20.90 -17.20
CA ARG A 355 -12.27 -19.73 -16.84
C ARG A 355 -13.00 -18.80 -15.85
N ALA A 356 -14.32 -18.77 -15.94
CA ALA A 356 -15.14 -18.06 -14.97
C ALA A 356 -15.08 -18.73 -13.58
N ILE A 357 -14.99 -20.06 -13.50
CA ILE A 357 -14.75 -20.79 -12.25
C ILE A 357 -13.35 -20.48 -11.69
N GLU A 358 -12.30 -20.50 -12.52
CA GLU A 358 -10.95 -20.14 -12.12
C GLU A 358 -10.90 -18.71 -11.55
N ALA A 359 -11.58 -17.76 -12.20
CA ALA A 359 -11.66 -16.38 -11.70
C ALA A 359 -12.43 -16.27 -10.37
N LEU A 360 -13.47 -17.10 -10.15
CA LEU A 360 -14.16 -17.18 -8.86
C LEU A 360 -13.27 -17.79 -7.78
N ASP A 361 -12.46 -18.79 -8.13
CA ASP A 361 -11.50 -19.37 -7.19
C ASP A 361 -10.46 -18.35 -6.75
N GLU A 362 -9.98 -17.50 -7.66
CA GLU A 362 -9.12 -16.38 -7.32
C GLU A 362 -9.78 -15.39 -6.35
N VAL A 363 -11.08 -15.15 -6.47
CA VAL A 363 -11.86 -14.28 -5.58
C VAL A 363 -12.08 -14.91 -4.21
N LEU A 364 -12.46 -16.19 -4.16
CA LEU A 364 -12.83 -16.90 -2.95
C LEU A 364 -11.64 -17.50 -2.20
N ASN A 365 -10.73 -18.14 -2.94
CA ASN A 365 -9.53 -18.80 -2.43
C ASN A 365 -8.27 -18.05 -2.84
N PRO A 366 -8.10 -16.85 -2.35
CA PRO A 366 -6.92 -16.08 -2.65
C PRO A 366 -5.60 -16.72 -2.18
N SER A 367 -5.66 -17.94 -1.71
CA SER A 367 -4.55 -18.68 -1.08
C SER A 367 -3.89 -19.74 -1.97
N MET A 368 -4.50 -20.11 -3.09
CA MET A 368 -3.98 -21.19 -3.93
C MET A 368 -3.06 -20.71 -5.06
N LEU A 369 -2.80 -19.42 -5.17
CA LEU A 369 -1.83 -18.83 -6.10
C LEU A 369 -0.64 -18.21 -5.29
#